data_984c2097bdfc71d982830466b5d16374
#
_entry.id   984c2097bdfc71d982830466b5d16374
#
_cell.length_a   1.000
_cell.length_b   1.000
_cell.length_c   1.000
_cell.angle_alpha   90.00
_cell.angle_beta   90.00
_cell.angle_gamma   90.00
#
_symmetry.space_group_name_H-M   'P 1'
#
loop_
_entity.id
_entity.type
_entity.pdbx_description
1 polymer ?
#
loop_
_entity_poly.entity_id
_entity_poly.type
_entity_poly.pdbx_seq_one_letter_code
_entity_poly.pdbx_strand_id
1 'polypeptide(L)'
;MKRRNIYIASTLVLALVLMVGFPTSARPQVLKGFIKGVVKRLNSPAKTSAIALMGAQKMDAYAKKRMEQQRRRAVRPVVIPPSVRAKLMAEQMKKLRVRPNIALPRPKVKPVAPSRPHPRLPKTPRPKLVKAAKPVKAAPAPDPKAAKEKKRKKTIETIITRFTSYATINSQSWETYDPTEFPISDGQEEIAELIEQELRTIGADKDLIVSRGDYQYVYATIPANCEGVPSIMFMAHMDCTPECAGGEITPIVHRNYDGGDIQLPAGITLSPETPQGKHLANCVGKTIITSDGYTLLGADDKTGCTILVTLIETILNDKKLKHGDLHFVFSQNEDIGRAAERFEEEYVDGQPDIVIDVDGDDPTAFSVENFTAVGRNYTFQGKNAHPGNGFYNQYGDALTAASYFIGQLPPETHPSASKGKEGYIHCYSIDPLIDVNGEDTQQNYLVKVRLRYFDAQEGDAFRQLLDEAAELTAKAFPYVVTEAEPEVMQYENVAYTMYPGLGDLIVEAAEKEGVKLTPRSERGGTTAAMLAAKGQKGGPCLYSGQQAEHSIYEWTCAEDMYQMVMVARSIIKTVTESNL
;
A
#
# COMPACT_ATOMS: atom_id res chain seq x y z
N MET A 1 -15.06 40.68 -16.56
CA MET A 1 -16.20 39.72 -16.81
C MET A 1 -15.93 38.32 -16.30
N LYS A 2 -14.79 37.68 -16.53
CA LYS A 2 -14.53 36.30 -16.07
C LYS A 2 -14.67 36.06 -14.54
N ARG A 3 -14.18 36.94 -13.69
CA ARG A 3 -14.29 36.82 -12.22
C ARG A 3 -15.75 36.90 -11.71
N ARG A 4 -16.61 37.67 -12.38
CA ARG A 4 -18.01 37.82 -12.00
C ARG A 4 -18.83 36.54 -12.29
N ASN A 5 -18.49 35.80 -13.35
CA ASN A 5 -19.13 34.54 -13.70
C ASN A 5 -18.73 33.39 -12.76
N ILE A 6 -17.49 33.37 -12.27
CA ILE A 6 -16.99 32.39 -11.27
C ILE A 6 -17.74 32.58 -9.94
N TYR A 7 -17.94 33.84 -9.49
CA TYR A 7 -18.70 34.14 -8.26
C TYR A 7 -20.18 33.73 -8.35
N ILE A 8 -20.80 33.90 -9.50
CA ILE A 8 -22.19 33.51 -9.72
C ILE A 8 -22.31 31.97 -9.73
N ALA A 9 -21.38 31.26 -10.37
CA ALA A 9 -21.34 29.80 -10.37
C ALA A 9 -21.12 29.23 -8.96
N SER A 10 -20.14 29.74 -8.20
CA SER A 10 -19.88 29.32 -6.83
C SER A 10 -21.06 29.57 -5.88
N THR A 11 -21.78 30.69 -6.08
CA THR A 11 -22.94 31.04 -5.25
C THR A 11 -24.16 30.19 -5.60
N LEU A 12 -24.30 29.76 -6.85
CA LEU A 12 -25.35 28.81 -7.28
C LEU A 12 -25.10 27.40 -6.77
N VAL A 13 -23.85 26.93 -6.81
CA VAL A 13 -23.46 25.65 -6.21
C VAL A 13 -23.71 25.64 -4.69
N LEU A 14 -23.39 26.72 -4.00
CA LEU A 14 -23.67 26.86 -2.56
C LEU A 14 -25.17 26.83 -2.27
N ALA A 15 -26.01 27.43 -3.13
CA ALA A 15 -27.47 27.40 -2.99
C ALA A 15 -28.03 25.97 -3.21
N LEU A 16 -27.46 25.20 -4.14
CA LEU A 16 -27.84 23.79 -4.37
C LEU A 16 -27.49 22.92 -3.17
N VAL A 17 -26.26 23.04 -2.63
CA VAL A 17 -25.81 22.28 -1.46
C VAL A 17 -26.66 22.58 -0.20
N LEU A 18 -27.08 23.82 -0.01
CA LEU A 18 -27.94 24.20 1.14
C LEU A 18 -29.37 23.64 1.03
N MET A 19 -29.84 23.30 -0.18
CA MET A 19 -31.20 22.79 -0.37
C MET A 19 -31.37 21.30 -0.01
N VAL A 20 -30.30 20.54 0.08
CA VAL A 20 -30.35 19.10 0.41
C VAL A 20 -30.93 18.85 1.83
N GLY A 21 -30.89 19.84 2.71
CA GLY A 21 -31.41 19.75 4.08
C GLY A 21 -32.87 20.14 4.30
N PHE A 22 -33.61 20.56 3.26
CA PHE A 22 -35.01 21.01 3.41
C PHE A 22 -36.00 20.05 2.78
N PRO A 23 -37.21 19.89 3.38
CA PRO A 23 -38.29 19.13 2.75
C PRO A 23 -38.60 19.63 1.33
N THR A 24 -38.94 18.75 0.40
CA THR A 24 -39.18 19.04 -1.02
C THR A 24 -40.22 20.14 -1.25
N SER A 25 -41.23 20.26 -0.39
CA SER A 25 -42.29 21.29 -0.46
C SER A 25 -41.79 22.73 -0.13
N ALA A 26 -40.71 22.88 0.61
CA ALA A 26 -40.15 24.19 1.01
C ALA A 26 -39.06 24.72 0.08
N ARG A 27 -38.45 23.86 -0.76
CA ARG A 27 -37.35 24.21 -1.65
C ARG A 27 -37.55 25.40 -2.59
N PRO A 28 -38.72 25.52 -3.29
CA PRO A 28 -38.92 26.64 -4.19
C PRO A 28 -39.04 28.02 -3.51
N GLN A 29 -39.56 28.06 -2.30
CA GLN A 29 -39.70 29.31 -1.54
C GLN A 29 -38.38 29.78 -0.94
N VAL A 30 -37.57 28.82 -0.42
CA VAL A 30 -36.24 29.08 0.10
C VAL A 30 -35.30 29.56 -1.02
N LEU A 31 -35.37 28.95 -2.21
CA LEU A 31 -34.58 29.35 -3.36
C LEU A 31 -34.94 30.76 -3.86
N LYS A 32 -36.25 31.09 -3.97
CA LYS A 32 -36.70 32.44 -4.34
C LYS A 32 -36.24 33.50 -3.33
N GLY A 33 -36.31 33.20 -2.03
CA GLY A 33 -35.83 34.09 -0.96
C GLY A 33 -34.33 34.32 -1.02
N PHE A 34 -33.55 33.24 -1.26
CA PHE A 34 -32.10 33.28 -1.36
C PHE A 34 -31.63 34.07 -2.61
N ILE A 35 -32.18 33.77 -3.80
CA ILE A 35 -31.85 34.49 -5.04
C ILE A 35 -32.18 35.98 -4.92
N LYS A 36 -33.34 36.33 -4.35
CA LYS A 36 -33.73 37.72 -4.11
C LYS A 36 -32.77 38.45 -3.16
N GLY A 37 -32.26 37.75 -2.14
CA GLY A 37 -31.25 38.25 -1.20
C GLY A 37 -29.88 38.47 -1.83
N VAL A 38 -29.44 37.54 -2.71
CA VAL A 38 -28.16 37.60 -3.41
C VAL A 38 -28.14 38.72 -4.46
N VAL A 39 -29.18 38.83 -5.27
CA VAL A 39 -29.32 39.91 -6.31
C VAL A 39 -29.37 41.27 -5.65
N LYS A 40 -30.02 41.45 -4.52
CA LYS A 40 -30.08 42.71 -3.76
C LYS A 40 -28.72 43.11 -3.17
N ARG A 41 -27.81 42.16 -2.90
CA ARG A 41 -26.47 42.40 -2.34
C ARG A 41 -25.36 42.56 -3.37
N LEU A 42 -25.51 41.99 -4.58
CA LEU A 42 -24.54 42.11 -5.68
C LEU A 42 -24.49 43.52 -6.29
N ASN A 43 -25.47 44.36 -5.99
CA ASN A 43 -25.51 45.76 -6.44
C ASN A 43 -24.80 46.74 -5.49
N SER A 44 -24.06 46.26 -4.47
CA SER A 44 -23.27 47.10 -3.55
C SER A 44 -21.79 46.71 -3.57
N PRO A 45 -20.88 47.54 -4.08
CA PRO A 45 -19.47 47.15 -4.35
C PRO A 45 -18.55 46.93 -3.13
N ALA A 46 -18.94 47.34 -1.94
CA ALA A 46 -18.04 47.43 -0.79
C ALA A 46 -18.10 46.30 0.24
N LYS A 47 -18.95 45.26 0.06
CA LYS A 47 -19.17 44.20 1.09
C LYS A 47 -18.94 42.78 0.61
N THR A 48 -18.42 42.54 -0.58
CA THR A 48 -18.34 41.22 -1.21
C THR A 48 -17.29 40.31 -0.54
N SER A 49 -16.17 40.86 -0.06
CA SER A 49 -15.07 40.08 0.52
C SER A 49 -15.39 39.57 1.95
N ALA A 50 -16.11 40.35 2.76
CA ALA A 50 -16.46 39.96 4.13
C ALA A 50 -17.53 38.86 4.19
N ILE A 51 -18.43 38.81 3.19
CA ILE A 51 -19.52 37.84 3.13
C ILE A 51 -19.01 36.45 2.68
N ALA A 52 -18.01 36.41 1.78
CA ALA A 52 -17.37 35.17 1.36
C ALA A 52 -16.59 34.53 2.54
N LEU A 53 -15.90 35.33 3.33
CA LEU A 53 -15.15 34.85 4.52
C LEU A 53 -16.09 34.32 5.63
N MET A 54 -17.20 35.01 5.90
CA MET A 54 -18.20 34.58 6.87
C MET A 54 -18.99 33.33 6.41
N GLY A 55 -19.15 33.15 5.10
CA GLY A 55 -19.74 31.94 4.51
C GLY A 55 -18.84 30.73 4.69
N ALA A 56 -17.56 30.87 4.39
CA ALA A 56 -16.56 29.82 4.58
C ALA A 56 -16.39 29.41 6.04
N GLN A 57 -16.31 30.35 6.97
CA GLN A 57 -16.21 30.05 8.41
C GLN A 57 -17.47 29.37 8.99
N LYS A 58 -18.67 29.69 8.49
CA LYS A 58 -19.91 28.99 8.90
C LYS A 58 -20.03 27.60 8.30
N MET A 59 -19.50 27.38 7.08
CA MET A 59 -19.43 26.06 6.44
C MET A 59 -18.44 25.14 7.19
N ASP A 60 -17.27 25.64 7.55
CA ASP A 60 -16.28 24.91 8.35
C ASP A 60 -16.85 24.49 9.72
N ALA A 61 -17.56 25.39 10.40
CA ALA A 61 -18.23 25.10 11.67
C ALA A 61 -19.38 24.08 11.52
N TYR A 62 -20.10 24.10 10.37
CA TYR A 62 -21.18 23.14 10.08
C TYR A 62 -20.62 21.77 9.72
N ALA A 63 -19.55 21.72 8.91
CA ALA A 63 -18.85 20.49 8.56
C ALA A 63 -18.24 19.82 9.80
N LYS A 64 -17.58 20.59 10.67
CA LYS A 64 -17.06 20.10 11.95
C LYS A 64 -18.16 19.56 12.86
N LYS A 65 -19.30 20.24 12.96
CA LYS A 65 -20.45 19.79 13.76
C LYS A 65 -21.09 18.52 13.20
N ARG A 66 -21.11 18.34 11.89
CA ARG A 66 -21.64 17.14 11.21
C ARG A 66 -20.68 15.95 11.36
N MET A 67 -19.38 16.17 11.25
CA MET A 67 -18.36 15.14 11.54
C MET A 67 -18.40 14.70 13.01
N GLU A 68 -18.58 15.63 13.93
CA GLU A 68 -18.74 15.31 15.35
C GLU A 68 -20.04 14.55 15.65
N GLN A 69 -21.11 14.85 14.92
CA GLN A 69 -22.38 14.13 15.02
C GLN A 69 -22.30 12.74 14.36
N GLN A 70 -21.53 12.59 13.30
CA GLN A 70 -21.21 11.29 12.70
C GLN A 70 -20.25 10.48 13.57
N ARG A 71 -19.21 11.09 14.15
CA ARG A 71 -18.35 10.45 15.17
C ARG A 71 -19.16 9.99 16.38
N ARG A 72 -20.19 10.71 16.80
CA ARG A 72 -21.10 10.29 17.90
C ARG A 72 -22.10 9.21 17.47
N ARG A 73 -22.35 9.02 16.17
CA ARG A 73 -23.20 7.94 15.62
C ARG A 73 -22.41 6.71 15.18
N ALA A 74 -21.18 6.88 14.74
CA ALA A 74 -20.23 5.80 14.52
C ALA A 74 -19.61 5.46 15.87
N VAL A 75 -19.79 4.21 16.31
CA VAL A 75 -19.23 3.67 17.55
C VAL A 75 -20.04 4.03 18.80
N ARG A 76 -21.20 3.39 18.95
CA ARG A 76 -21.49 2.75 20.23
C ARG A 76 -20.97 1.31 20.10
N PRO A 77 -19.85 0.93 20.75
CA PRO A 77 -19.55 -0.48 20.92
C PRO A 77 -20.77 -1.08 21.61
N VAL A 78 -21.27 -2.19 21.07
CA VAL A 78 -22.26 -3.00 21.76
C VAL A 78 -21.52 -3.54 22.99
N VAL A 79 -21.64 -2.84 24.09
CA VAL A 79 -21.11 -3.29 25.38
C VAL A 79 -22.01 -4.45 25.78
N ILE A 80 -21.55 -5.67 25.46
CA ILE A 80 -22.19 -6.89 25.96
C ILE A 80 -22.03 -6.86 27.48
N PRO A 81 -23.16 -6.84 28.27
CA PRO A 81 -23.08 -6.77 29.73
C PRO A 81 -22.17 -7.90 30.25
N PRO A 82 -21.37 -7.65 31.31
CA PRO A 82 -20.46 -8.65 31.86
C PRO A 82 -21.12 -10.00 32.19
N SER A 83 -22.40 -9.97 32.59
CA SER A 83 -23.23 -11.15 32.87
C SER A 83 -23.53 -12.01 31.62
N VAL A 84 -23.65 -11.38 30.44
CA VAL A 84 -23.88 -12.09 29.16
C VAL A 84 -22.55 -12.65 28.62
N ARG A 85 -21.45 -11.90 28.80
CA ARG A 85 -20.10 -12.33 28.42
C ARG A 85 -19.65 -13.54 29.27
N ALA A 86 -19.93 -13.52 30.55
CA ALA A 86 -19.66 -14.64 31.46
C ALA A 86 -20.46 -15.91 31.09
N LYS A 87 -21.73 -15.76 30.68
CA LYS A 87 -22.57 -16.90 30.22
C LYS A 87 -22.04 -17.50 28.89
N LEU A 88 -21.64 -16.67 27.93
CA LEU A 88 -21.06 -17.13 26.65
C LEU A 88 -19.72 -17.83 26.87
N MET A 89 -18.85 -17.30 27.74
CA MET A 89 -17.59 -17.98 28.10
C MET A 89 -17.81 -19.31 28.84
N ALA A 90 -18.77 -19.36 29.78
CA ALA A 90 -19.09 -20.61 30.49
C ALA A 90 -19.66 -21.69 29.56
N GLU A 91 -20.37 -21.31 28.51
CA GLU A 91 -20.92 -22.23 27.53
C GLU A 91 -19.86 -22.73 26.54
N GLN A 92 -18.88 -21.88 26.15
CA GLN A 92 -17.71 -22.30 25.39
C GLN A 92 -16.78 -23.21 26.20
N MET A 93 -16.55 -22.91 27.47
CA MET A 93 -15.73 -23.76 28.37
C MET A 93 -16.35 -25.13 28.61
N LYS A 94 -17.69 -25.26 28.66
CA LYS A 94 -18.37 -26.56 28.69
C LYS A 94 -18.15 -27.40 27.44
N LYS A 95 -18.02 -26.76 26.28
CA LYS A 95 -17.76 -27.45 25.01
C LYS A 95 -16.32 -27.95 24.87
N LEU A 96 -15.35 -27.34 25.56
CA LEU A 96 -13.91 -27.64 25.42
C LEU A 96 -13.36 -28.71 26.39
N ARG A 97 -14.17 -29.29 27.31
CA ARG A 97 -13.75 -30.36 28.25
C ARG A 97 -12.31 -30.24 28.77
N VAL A 98 -11.90 -29.08 29.28
CA VAL A 98 -10.59 -28.91 29.92
C VAL A 98 -10.75 -29.05 31.44
N ARG A 99 -10.10 -30.05 32.03
CA ARG A 99 -10.01 -30.21 33.50
C ARG A 99 -8.97 -29.22 34.05
N PRO A 100 -9.27 -28.46 35.12
CA PRO A 100 -8.29 -27.62 35.79
C PRO A 100 -7.49 -28.45 36.80
N ASN A 101 -6.21 -28.63 36.58
CA ASN A 101 -5.24 -28.89 37.65
C ASN A 101 -3.84 -28.63 37.15
N ILE A 102 -3.27 -27.51 37.61
CA ILE A 102 -1.85 -27.36 37.95
C ILE A 102 -1.71 -26.04 38.73
N ALA A 103 -1.36 -26.15 40.01
CA ALA A 103 -1.00 -25.04 40.88
C ALA A 103 0.44 -24.63 40.60
N LEU A 104 0.66 -23.35 40.26
CA LEU A 104 2.00 -22.78 40.09
C LEU A 104 2.58 -22.35 41.46
N PRO A 105 3.86 -22.67 41.76
CA PRO A 105 4.53 -22.22 43.00
C PRO A 105 4.94 -20.75 42.90
N ARG A 106 4.67 -20.00 43.99
CA ARG A 106 5.08 -18.61 44.14
C ARG A 106 6.60 -18.50 44.35
N PRO A 107 7.32 -17.55 43.72
CA PRO A 107 8.74 -17.31 43.99
C PRO A 107 8.91 -16.63 45.35
N LYS A 108 9.85 -17.18 46.17
CA LYS A 108 10.26 -16.60 47.45
C LYS A 108 11.26 -15.45 47.19
N VAL A 109 10.89 -14.24 47.52
CA VAL A 109 11.80 -13.08 47.55
C VAL A 109 12.61 -13.12 48.82
N LYS A 110 13.94 -13.09 48.73
CA LYS A 110 14.87 -12.90 49.87
C LYS A 110 15.11 -11.40 50.09
N PRO A 111 15.20 -10.92 51.36
CA PRO A 111 15.44 -9.52 51.64
C PRO A 111 16.88 -9.12 51.38
N VAL A 112 17.04 -7.91 50.82
CA VAL A 112 18.33 -7.27 50.55
C VAL A 112 18.87 -6.61 51.85
N ALA A 113 20.11 -6.89 52.21
CA ALA A 113 20.80 -6.30 53.33
C ALA A 113 21.36 -4.88 53.01
N PRO A 114 21.54 -3.98 54.01
CA PRO A 114 21.90 -2.59 53.77
C PRO A 114 23.37 -2.40 53.36
N SER A 115 23.60 -1.43 52.51
CA SER A 115 24.86 -1.02 51.94
C SER A 115 25.87 -0.48 52.94
N ARG A 116 27.13 -0.88 52.87
CA ARG A 116 28.26 -0.33 53.61
C ARG A 116 28.87 0.91 52.93
N PRO A 117 29.52 1.83 53.69
CA PRO A 117 29.98 3.12 53.21
C PRO A 117 31.27 3.04 52.36
N HIS A 118 31.42 4.00 51.45
CA HIS A 118 32.50 4.14 50.51
C HIS A 118 33.89 4.33 51.17
N PRO A 119 34.97 3.71 50.63
CA PRO A 119 36.34 4.01 51.02
C PRO A 119 36.87 5.28 50.34
N ARG A 120 37.71 6.02 51.08
CA ARG A 120 38.38 7.24 50.63
C ARG A 120 39.40 6.96 49.51
N LEU A 121 39.48 7.88 48.53
CA LEU A 121 40.45 7.89 47.44
C LEU A 121 41.89 8.06 47.95
N PRO A 122 42.87 7.31 47.42
CA PRO A 122 44.29 7.52 47.71
C PRO A 122 44.88 8.69 46.92
N LYS A 123 45.82 9.40 47.51
CA LYS A 123 46.56 10.53 46.93
C LYS A 123 47.47 10.05 45.78
N THR A 124 47.45 10.75 44.66
CA THR A 124 48.28 10.53 43.47
C THR A 124 49.75 10.82 43.74
N PRO A 125 50.68 9.94 43.34
CA PRO A 125 52.14 10.23 43.29
C PRO A 125 52.48 10.98 42.00
N ARG A 126 53.49 11.88 42.09
CA ARG A 126 54.05 12.63 40.95
C ARG A 126 54.63 11.70 39.87
N PRO A 127 54.55 12.04 38.59
CA PRO A 127 55.08 11.21 37.52
C PRO A 127 56.57 11.21 37.46
N LYS A 128 57.21 10.03 37.47
CA LYS A 128 58.58 9.84 37.07
C LYS A 128 58.68 9.83 35.55
N LEU A 129 59.68 10.54 34.99
CA LEU A 129 60.01 10.48 33.56
C LEU A 129 60.21 9.02 33.12
N VAL A 130 59.38 8.56 32.20
CA VAL A 130 59.52 7.25 31.57
C VAL A 130 60.40 7.41 30.33
N LYS A 131 61.50 6.60 30.29
CA LYS A 131 62.34 6.46 29.09
C LYS A 131 61.47 6.07 27.87
N ALA A 132 61.80 6.64 26.69
CA ALA A 132 61.14 6.37 25.44
C ALA A 132 60.91 4.86 25.19
N ALA A 133 59.65 4.48 25.01
CA ALA A 133 59.27 3.12 24.68
C ALA A 133 59.74 2.79 23.25
N LYS A 134 60.21 1.57 23.06
CA LYS A 134 60.49 1.02 21.71
C LYS A 134 59.22 1.10 20.84
N PRO A 135 59.35 1.29 19.50
CA PRO A 135 58.18 1.35 18.64
C PRO A 135 57.35 0.07 18.78
N VAL A 136 56.09 0.24 19.16
CA VAL A 136 55.09 -0.84 19.18
C VAL A 136 54.96 -1.32 17.76
N LYS A 137 55.21 -2.59 17.48
CA LYS A 137 54.87 -3.20 16.19
C LYS A 137 53.43 -2.91 15.92
N ALA A 138 53.13 -2.30 14.75
CA ALA A 138 51.79 -2.09 14.29
C ALA A 138 51.01 -3.42 14.39
N ALA A 139 49.81 -3.36 14.96
CA ALA A 139 48.93 -4.52 15.01
C ALA A 139 48.73 -5.04 13.57
N PRO A 140 48.69 -6.36 13.34
CA PRO A 140 48.45 -6.92 12.02
C PRO A 140 47.12 -6.36 11.49
N ALA A 141 47.12 -6.02 10.20
CA ALA A 141 45.89 -5.56 9.53
C ALA A 141 44.78 -6.59 9.77
N PRO A 142 43.54 -6.15 10.06
CA PRO A 142 42.43 -7.07 10.32
C PRO A 142 42.22 -7.99 9.10
N ASP A 143 41.96 -9.26 9.38
CA ASP A 143 41.60 -10.24 8.34
C ASP A 143 40.48 -9.69 7.47
N PRO A 144 40.62 -9.61 6.12
CA PRO A 144 39.61 -9.08 5.23
C PRO A 144 38.25 -9.80 5.35
N LYS A 145 38.26 -11.10 5.66
CA LYS A 145 37.03 -11.88 5.91
C LYS A 145 36.33 -11.45 7.19
N ALA A 146 37.09 -11.26 8.28
CA ALA A 146 36.56 -10.77 9.55
C ALA A 146 36.01 -9.34 9.43
N ALA A 147 36.66 -8.48 8.64
CA ALA A 147 36.22 -7.12 8.39
C ALA A 147 34.88 -7.10 7.57
N LYS A 148 34.76 -7.96 6.53
CA LYS A 148 33.54 -8.13 5.74
C LYS A 148 32.38 -8.61 6.62
N GLU A 149 32.61 -9.63 7.45
CA GLU A 149 31.56 -10.16 8.34
C GLU A 149 31.15 -9.14 9.41
N LYS A 150 32.06 -8.37 9.96
CA LYS A 150 31.74 -7.28 10.88
C LYS A 150 30.87 -6.21 10.21
N LYS A 151 31.17 -5.85 8.95
CA LYS A 151 30.36 -4.91 8.17
C LYS A 151 28.96 -5.48 7.93
N ARG A 152 28.86 -6.75 7.52
CA ARG A 152 27.60 -7.45 7.31
C ARG A 152 26.71 -7.39 8.56
N LYS A 153 27.23 -7.82 9.71
CA LYS A 153 26.50 -7.78 10.99
C LYS A 153 26.03 -6.38 11.36
N LYS A 154 26.89 -5.36 11.17
CA LYS A 154 26.51 -3.97 11.43
C LYS A 154 25.35 -3.54 10.52
N THR A 155 25.38 -3.89 9.24
CA THR A 155 24.30 -3.53 8.29
C THR A 155 23.00 -4.23 8.65
N ILE A 156 23.04 -5.51 9.07
CA ILE A 156 21.85 -6.24 9.54
C ILE A 156 21.24 -5.57 10.79
N GLU A 157 22.06 -5.14 11.76
CA GLU A 157 21.54 -4.39 12.91
C GLU A 157 20.92 -3.04 12.51
N THR A 158 21.47 -2.37 11.50
CA THR A 158 20.85 -1.16 10.93
C THR A 158 19.51 -1.48 10.29
N ILE A 159 19.41 -2.55 9.51
CA ILE A 159 18.16 -3.03 8.89
C ILE A 159 17.11 -3.32 9.97
N ILE A 160 17.47 -4.06 11.03
CA ILE A 160 16.52 -4.35 12.13
C ILE A 160 16.00 -3.07 12.76
N THR A 161 16.89 -2.12 13.04
CA THR A 161 16.52 -0.85 13.68
C THR A 161 15.64 -0.01 12.76
N ARG A 162 16.00 0.10 11.49
CA ARG A 162 15.26 0.84 10.46
C ARG A 162 13.87 0.26 10.26
N PHE A 163 13.79 -1.04 9.97
CA PHE A 163 12.53 -1.72 9.76
C PHE A 163 11.60 -1.62 10.98
N THR A 164 12.08 -1.91 12.18
CA THR A 164 11.26 -1.82 13.39
C THR A 164 10.78 -0.39 13.65
N SER A 165 11.56 0.63 13.29
CA SER A 165 11.13 2.03 13.37
C SER A 165 10.00 2.33 12.38
N TYR A 166 10.10 1.87 11.13
CA TYR A 166 9.04 2.05 10.12
C TYR A 166 7.79 1.25 10.48
N ALA A 167 7.93 0.02 10.95
CA ALA A 167 6.82 -0.86 11.29
C ALA A 167 5.96 -0.33 12.45
N THR A 168 6.50 0.47 13.38
CA THR A 168 5.70 1.07 14.47
C THR A 168 4.68 2.10 13.98
N ILE A 169 4.85 2.65 12.78
CA ILE A 169 3.95 3.65 12.20
C ILE A 169 2.80 2.91 11.50
N ASN A 170 1.57 3.14 11.94
CA ASN A 170 0.39 2.63 11.26
C ASN A 170 0.06 3.49 10.04
N SER A 171 0.59 3.11 8.89
CA SER A 171 0.42 3.82 7.62
C SER A 171 -0.65 3.20 6.71
N GLN A 172 -1.69 2.58 7.29
CA GLN A 172 -2.75 1.97 6.48
C GLN A 172 -3.35 2.96 5.50
N SER A 173 -3.49 2.51 4.25
CA SER A 173 -4.30 3.19 3.24
C SER A 173 -5.80 2.97 3.53
N TRP A 174 -6.65 3.79 2.95
CA TRP A 174 -8.10 3.67 3.07
C TRP A 174 -8.79 4.16 1.80
N GLU A 175 -9.88 3.50 1.44
CA GLU A 175 -10.69 3.93 0.32
C GLU A 175 -11.51 5.17 0.67
N THR A 176 -11.67 6.07 -0.30
CA THR A 176 -12.54 7.24 -0.19
C THR A 176 -13.80 7.05 -1.02
N TYR A 177 -14.90 7.68 -0.58
CA TYR A 177 -16.15 7.73 -1.36
C TYR A 177 -16.08 8.73 -2.53
N ASP A 178 -15.14 9.68 -2.48
CA ASP A 178 -14.90 10.63 -3.56
C ASP A 178 -13.70 10.12 -4.41
N PRO A 179 -13.92 9.65 -5.64
CA PRO A 179 -12.87 9.13 -6.49
C PRO A 179 -11.85 10.20 -6.92
N THR A 180 -12.15 11.49 -6.70
CA THR A 180 -11.24 12.60 -6.99
C THR A 180 -10.31 12.93 -5.81
N GLU A 181 -10.59 12.36 -4.61
CA GLU A 181 -9.77 12.52 -3.43
C GLU A 181 -8.63 11.49 -3.46
N PHE A 182 -7.40 11.94 -3.22
CA PHE A 182 -6.26 11.05 -2.99
C PHE A 182 -6.06 10.94 -1.48
N PRO A 183 -6.46 9.81 -0.86
CA PRO A 183 -6.44 9.68 0.59
C PRO A 183 -5.01 9.52 1.09
N ILE A 184 -4.61 10.42 1.98
CA ILE A 184 -3.35 10.30 2.73
C ILE A 184 -3.70 10.18 4.20
N SER A 185 -3.33 9.07 4.84
CA SER A 185 -3.48 8.92 6.28
C SER A 185 -2.34 9.62 7.02
N ASP A 186 -2.60 10.04 8.28
CA ASP A 186 -1.57 10.65 9.12
C ASP A 186 -0.32 9.76 9.21
N GLY A 187 -0.49 8.44 9.23
CA GLY A 187 0.62 7.48 9.27
C GLY A 187 1.41 7.41 7.97
N GLN A 188 0.78 7.59 6.81
CA GLN A 188 1.48 7.68 5.53
C GLN A 188 2.33 8.96 5.48
N GLU A 189 1.82 10.08 5.98
CA GLU A 189 2.59 11.31 6.09
C GLU A 189 3.77 11.15 7.07
N GLU A 190 3.55 10.50 8.22
CA GLU A 190 4.57 10.27 9.25
C GLU A 190 5.73 9.40 8.73
N ILE A 191 5.44 8.30 8.02
CA ILE A 191 6.51 7.45 7.47
C ILE A 191 7.25 8.14 6.32
N ALA A 192 6.56 8.92 5.48
CA ALA A 192 7.18 9.70 4.42
C ALA A 192 8.16 10.73 4.99
N GLU A 193 7.77 11.44 6.06
CA GLU A 193 8.65 12.37 6.75
C GLU A 193 9.86 11.67 7.37
N LEU A 194 9.66 10.52 8.00
CA LEU A 194 10.75 9.75 8.60
C LEU A 194 11.77 9.29 7.56
N ILE A 195 11.31 8.73 6.43
CA ILE A 195 12.18 8.30 5.32
C ILE A 195 12.93 9.50 4.72
N GLU A 196 12.24 10.61 4.46
CA GLU A 196 12.86 11.83 3.96
C GLU A 196 13.98 12.32 4.88
N GLN A 197 13.72 12.40 6.19
CA GLN A 197 14.72 12.86 7.18
C GLN A 197 15.91 11.91 7.26
N GLU A 198 15.68 10.60 7.20
CA GLU A 198 16.76 9.61 7.19
C GLU A 198 17.62 9.73 5.93
N LEU A 199 17.00 9.84 4.75
CA LEU A 199 17.70 10.02 3.48
C LEU A 199 18.52 11.32 3.45
N ARG A 200 17.99 12.43 3.94
CA ARG A 200 18.74 13.69 4.08
C ARG A 200 19.92 13.55 5.03
N THR A 201 19.78 12.76 6.09
CA THR A 201 20.89 12.45 7.03
C THR A 201 21.96 11.59 6.37
N ILE A 202 21.57 10.54 5.64
CA ILE A 202 22.48 9.65 4.89
C ILE A 202 23.19 10.44 3.78
N GLY A 203 22.50 11.35 3.12
CA GLY A 203 22.97 12.16 1.99
C GLY A 203 23.75 13.41 2.40
N ALA A 204 23.82 13.75 3.69
CA ALA A 204 24.59 14.90 4.16
C ALA A 204 26.05 14.78 3.67
N ASP A 205 26.54 15.79 2.99
CA ASP A 205 27.90 15.81 2.38
C ASP A 205 28.14 14.78 1.24
N LYS A 206 27.06 14.26 0.60
CA LYS A 206 27.12 13.32 -0.53
C LYS A 206 26.19 13.76 -1.67
N ASP A 207 26.41 13.20 -2.85
CA ASP A 207 25.59 13.47 -4.03
C ASP A 207 24.27 12.66 -3.95
N LEU A 208 23.34 13.13 -3.13
CA LEU A 208 21.98 12.61 -3.01
C LEU A 208 20.99 13.76 -3.05
N ILE A 209 20.09 13.71 -4.01
CA ILE A 209 18.97 14.65 -4.15
C ILE A 209 17.75 13.99 -3.52
N VAL A 210 17.10 14.67 -2.57
CA VAL A 210 15.91 14.15 -1.87
C VAL A 210 14.80 15.19 -1.94
N SER A 211 13.62 14.78 -2.36
CA SER A 211 12.39 15.57 -2.34
C SER A 211 11.21 14.77 -1.80
N ARG A 212 10.20 15.48 -1.28
CA ARG A 212 8.90 14.94 -0.92
C ARG A 212 7.84 15.84 -1.53
N GLY A 213 6.88 15.23 -2.24
CA GLY A 213 5.81 15.93 -2.92
C GLY A 213 4.60 16.21 -2.03
N ASP A 214 3.63 16.96 -2.57
CA ASP A 214 2.39 17.32 -1.86
C ASP A 214 1.52 16.07 -1.54
N TYR A 215 1.64 15.04 -2.36
CA TYR A 215 0.97 13.74 -2.16
C TYR A 215 1.80 12.74 -1.34
N GLN A 216 2.85 13.22 -0.66
CA GLN A 216 3.70 12.48 0.26
C GLN A 216 4.55 11.36 -0.36
N TYR A 217 4.69 11.29 -1.69
CA TYR A 217 5.73 10.44 -2.27
C TYR A 217 7.10 10.99 -1.89
N VAL A 218 8.03 10.10 -1.58
CA VAL A 218 9.42 10.46 -1.32
C VAL A 218 10.29 10.00 -2.49
N TYR A 219 11.07 10.93 -3.03
CA TYR A 219 11.97 10.68 -4.15
C TYR A 219 13.41 10.89 -3.71
N ALA A 220 14.28 10.00 -4.17
CA ALA A 220 15.72 10.16 -3.98
C ALA A 220 16.46 9.84 -5.29
N THR A 221 17.43 10.67 -5.66
CA THR A 221 18.23 10.47 -6.87
C THR A 221 19.71 10.52 -6.54
N ILE A 222 20.47 9.50 -6.95
CA ILE A 222 21.93 9.50 -6.96
C ILE A 222 22.36 9.75 -8.42
N PRO A 223 22.96 10.93 -8.75
CA PRO A 223 23.38 11.23 -10.10
C PRO A 223 24.40 10.25 -10.64
N ALA A 224 24.36 10.01 -11.96
CA ALA A 224 25.29 9.15 -12.67
C ALA A 224 26.76 9.50 -12.39
N ASN A 225 27.57 8.48 -12.21
CA ASN A 225 29.02 8.61 -12.10
C ASN A 225 29.76 7.93 -13.28
N CYS A 226 29.01 7.49 -14.30
CA CYS A 226 29.50 6.84 -15.50
C CYS A 226 28.56 7.18 -16.68
N GLU A 227 29.12 7.56 -17.82
CA GLU A 227 28.34 7.86 -19.04
C GLU A 227 27.98 6.57 -19.80
N GLY A 228 26.89 6.59 -20.56
CA GLY A 228 26.46 5.49 -21.43
C GLY A 228 25.81 4.31 -20.70
N VAL A 229 25.50 4.46 -19.44
CA VAL A 229 24.84 3.45 -18.60
C VAL A 229 23.36 3.82 -18.42
N PRO A 230 22.42 2.87 -18.59
CA PRO A 230 21.00 3.11 -18.36
C PRO A 230 20.70 3.62 -16.95
N SER A 231 19.71 4.50 -16.84
CA SER A 231 19.13 4.90 -15.57
C SER A 231 18.26 3.78 -15.00
N ILE A 232 18.26 3.64 -13.65
CA ILE A 232 17.47 2.63 -12.95
C ILE A 232 16.62 3.30 -11.87
N MET A 233 15.33 3.00 -11.86
CA MET A 233 14.41 3.38 -10.79
C MET A 233 14.03 2.15 -9.97
N PHE A 234 14.25 2.23 -8.66
CA PHE A 234 13.75 1.27 -7.70
C PHE A 234 12.55 1.85 -6.95
N MET A 235 11.54 1.01 -6.68
CA MET A 235 10.30 1.41 -6.05
C MET A 235 9.97 0.51 -4.87
N ALA A 236 9.27 1.08 -3.88
CA ALA A 236 8.66 0.40 -2.73
C ALA A 236 7.51 1.25 -2.23
N HIS A 237 6.50 0.66 -1.56
CA HIS A 237 5.40 1.46 -1.03
C HIS A 237 5.47 1.61 0.50
N MET A 238 4.91 2.72 1.00
CA MET A 238 4.96 3.11 2.41
C MET A 238 3.68 2.82 3.17
N ASP A 239 2.57 2.64 2.46
CA ASP A 239 1.29 2.30 3.07
C ASP A 239 1.23 0.83 3.50
N CYS A 240 0.18 0.48 4.20
CA CYS A 240 -0.17 -0.88 4.57
C CYS A 240 -1.62 -1.13 4.21
N THR A 241 -1.97 -2.38 4.01
CA THR A 241 -3.31 -2.82 3.65
C THR A 241 -4.38 -2.41 4.68
N PRO A 242 -5.58 -1.98 4.22
CA PRO A 242 -6.74 -1.81 5.08
C PRO A 242 -7.44 -3.15 5.42
N GLU A 243 -7.06 -4.26 4.80
CA GLU A 243 -7.73 -5.56 4.93
C GLU A 243 -7.49 -6.26 6.27
N CYS A 244 -6.43 -5.88 6.97
CA CYS A 244 -6.06 -6.43 8.27
C CYS A 244 -6.11 -5.36 9.36
N ALA A 245 -6.21 -5.77 10.61
CA ALA A 245 -6.24 -4.87 11.75
C ALA A 245 -4.91 -4.09 11.85
N GLY A 246 -5.02 -2.76 11.83
CA GLY A 246 -3.94 -1.84 12.18
C GLY A 246 -4.03 -1.38 13.64
N GLY A 247 -3.48 -0.22 13.95
CA GLY A 247 -3.50 0.37 15.28
C GLY A 247 -2.09 0.58 15.83
N GLU A 248 -1.86 0.27 17.09
CA GLU A 248 -0.52 0.33 17.69
C GLU A 248 0.25 -0.94 17.32
N ILE A 249 1.13 -0.83 16.33
CA ILE A 249 1.93 -1.96 15.83
C ILE A 249 3.16 -2.13 16.72
N THR A 250 3.34 -3.35 17.26
CA THR A 250 4.45 -3.70 18.15
C THR A 250 5.35 -4.76 17.51
N PRO A 251 6.45 -4.36 16.81
CA PRO A 251 7.40 -5.31 16.24
C PRO A 251 8.15 -6.10 17.31
N ILE A 252 8.24 -7.42 17.15
CA ILE A 252 8.98 -8.32 18.06
C ILE A 252 10.14 -8.95 17.31
N VAL A 253 11.36 -8.80 17.85
CA VAL A 253 12.59 -9.30 17.22
C VAL A 253 12.99 -10.63 17.85
N HIS A 254 12.94 -11.71 17.08
CA HIS A 254 13.35 -13.06 17.46
C HIS A 254 14.73 -13.37 16.89
N ARG A 255 15.77 -13.24 17.73
CA ARG A 255 17.17 -13.47 17.29
C ARG A 255 17.56 -14.92 17.36
N ASN A 256 18.40 -15.38 16.43
CA ASN A 256 18.88 -16.76 16.35
C ASN A 256 17.70 -17.76 16.36
N TYR A 257 16.77 -17.56 15.45
CA TYR A 257 15.58 -18.41 15.31
C TYR A 257 15.99 -19.90 15.28
N ASP A 258 15.37 -20.71 16.11
CA ASP A 258 15.75 -22.12 16.35
C ASP A 258 15.10 -23.12 15.37
N GLY A 259 14.14 -22.67 14.54
CA GLY A 259 13.41 -23.51 13.58
C GLY A 259 12.07 -24.03 14.10
N GLY A 260 11.67 -23.70 15.32
CA GLY A 260 10.40 -24.12 15.92
C GLY A 260 9.27 -23.10 15.74
N ASP A 261 8.14 -23.37 16.39
CA ASP A 261 6.99 -22.48 16.41
C ASP A 261 7.29 -21.17 17.16
N ILE A 262 6.83 -20.05 16.62
CA ILE A 262 6.86 -18.75 17.28
C ILE A 262 5.48 -18.47 17.89
N GLN A 263 5.42 -18.36 19.22
CA GLN A 263 4.21 -18.00 19.94
C GLN A 263 4.10 -16.48 20.03
N LEU A 264 3.03 -15.90 19.45
CA LEU A 264 2.78 -14.46 19.49
C LEU A 264 1.93 -14.09 20.72
N PRO A 265 2.08 -12.89 21.28
CA PRO A 265 1.33 -12.43 22.46
C PRO A 265 -0.18 -12.54 22.33
N ALA A 266 -0.75 -12.38 21.14
CA ALA A 266 -2.19 -12.58 20.88
C ALA A 266 -2.69 -14.02 21.06
N GLY A 267 -1.78 -14.97 21.35
CA GLY A 267 -2.12 -16.39 21.53
C GLY A 267 -2.23 -17.17 20.23
N ILE A 268 -1.73 -16.61 19.13
CA ILE A 268 -1.60 -17.31 17.85
C ILE A 268 -0.19 -17.86 17.68
N THR A 269 -0.06 -18.89 16.85
CA THR A 269 1.21 -19.56 16.59
C THR A 269 1.58 -19.37 15.13
N LEU A 270 2.76 -18.82 14.88
CA LEU A 270 3.39 -18.81 13.57
C LEU A 270 4.30 -20.06 13.49
N SER A 271 3.98 -21.01 12.61
CA SER A 271 4.64 -22.31 12.53
C SER A 271 5.20 -22.59 11.13
N PRO A 272 6.40 -23.16 11.00
CA PRO A 272 6.93 -23.59 9.69
C PRO A 272 6.07 -24.66 9.01
N GLU A 273 5.19 -25.34 9.73
CA GLU A 273 4.26 -26.34 9.21
C GLU A 273 2.99 -25.75 8.59
N THR A 274 2.78 -24.41 8.72
CA THR A 274 1.63 -23.72 8.16
C THR A 274 1.99 -22.97 6.87
N PRO A 275 1.02 -22.68 5.99
CA PRO A 275 1.27 -21.87 4.79
C PRO A 275 1.90 -20.51 5.11
N GLN A 276 1.48 -19.85 6.19
CA GLN A 276 1.97 -18.54 6.62
C GLN A 276 3.44 -18.57 7.09
N GLY A 277 3.88 -19.69 7.64
CA GLY A 277 5.25 -19.85 8.16
C GLY A 277 6.15 -20.74 7.32
N LYS A 278 5.72 -21.20 6.14
CA LYS A 278 6.46 -22.19 5.30
C LYS A 278 7.93 -21.81 5.04
N HIS A 279 8.25 -20.52 4.93
CA HIS A 279 9.60 -20.04 4.66
C HIS A 279 10.47 -19.91 5.94
N LEU A 280 9.90 -20.02 7.14
CA LEU A 280 10.66 -20.04 8.40
C LEU A 280 11.71 -21.15 8.43
N ALA A 281 11.43 -22.29 7.81
CA ALA A 281 12.39 -23.40 7.71
C ALA A 281 13.74 -22.99 7.11
N ASN A 282 13.77 -21.96 6.25
CA ASN A 282 14.98 -21.41 5.62
C ASN A 282 15.67 -20.33 6.48
N CYS A 283 15.09 -20.00 7.63
CA CYS A 283 15.52 -18.88 8.47
C CYS A 283 16.18 -19.32 9.79
N VAL A 284 16.49 -20.62 9.97
CA VAL A 284 17.18 -21.12 11.17
C VAL A 284 18.50 -20.40 11.39
N GLY A 285 18.72 -19.89 12.58
CA GLY A 285 19.89 -19.08 12.96
C GLY A 285 19.85 -17.63 12.53
N LYS A 286 18.80 -17.19 11.80
CA LYS A 286 18.58 -15.80 11.38
C LYS A 286 17.71 -15.03 12.39
N THR A 287 17.45 -13.77 12.09
CA THR A 287 16.63 -12.88 12.91
C THR A 287 15.27 -12.69 12.25
N ILE A 288 14.23 -13.18 12.91
CA ILE A 288 12.82 -13.00 12.48
C ILE A 288 12.23 -11.81 13.19
N ILE A 289 11.38 -11.04 12.51
CA ILE A 289 10.60 -9.95 13.09
C ILE A 289 9.13 -10.22 12.79
N THR A 290 8.29 -10.18 13.84
CA THR A 290 6.83 -10.39 13.77
C THR A 290 6.11 -9.20 14.40
N SER A 291 4.79 -9.08 14.19
CA SER A 291 3.95 -8.29 15.09
C SER A 291 3.70 -9.07 16.40
N ASP A 292 2.91 -8.49 17.29
CA ASP A 292 2.41 -9.18 18.49
C ASP A 292 1.20 -10.11 18.20
N GLY A 293 0.72 -10.15 16.95
CA GLY A 293 -0.41 -10.94 16.49
C GLY A 293 -1.78 -10.30 16.69
N TYR A 294 -1.87 -9.09 17.26
CA TYR A 294 -3.12 -8.33 17.31
C TYR A 294 -3.32 -7.46 16.08
N THR A 295 -2.22 -7.08 15.42
CA THR A 295 -2.20 -6.24 14.22
C THR A 295 -1.37 -6.89 13.13
N LEU A 296 -1.47 -6.35 11.90
CA LEU A 296 -0.45 -6.58 10.88
C LEU A 296 0.92 -6.07 11.37
N LEU A 297 2.00 -6.44 10.69
CA LEU A 297 3.35 -5.92 10.95
C LEU A 297 3.69 -4.72 10.05
N GLY A 298 3.13 -4.69 8.83
CA GLY A 298 3.51 -3.78 7.76
C GLY A 298 4.84 -4.17 7.11
N ALA A 299 5.15 -5.48 7.05
CA ALA A 299 6.29 -5.96 6.29
C ALA A 299 6.07 -5.68 4.81
N ASP A 300 4.87 -5.82 4.33
CA ASP A 300 4.32 -5.30 3.10
C ASP A 300 4.02 -3.78 3.24
N ASP A 301 4.76 -2.83 2.59
CA ASP A 301 6.09 -3.06 1.97
C ASP A 301 7.17 -2.18 2.62
N LYS A 302 7.12 -2.03 3.96
CA LYS A 302 8.18 -1.34 4.72
C LYS A 302 9.50 -2.10 4.70
N THR A 303 9.47 -3.39 4.30
CA THR A 303 10.68 -4.17 4.01
C THR A 303 11.37 -3.66 2.76
N GLY A 304 10.64 -3.43 1.67
CA GLY A 304 11.16 -2.78 0.46
C GLY A 304 11.69 -1.38 0.76
N CYS A 305 10.94 -0.55 1.49
CA CYS A 305 11.42 0.74 1.96
C CYS A 305 12.76 0.62 2.72
N THR A 306 12.87 -0.35 3.63
CA THR A 306 14.11 -0.62 4.40
C THR A 306 15.26 -1.04 3.50
N ILE A 307 15.00 -1.91 2.52
CA ILE A 307 15.98 -2.35 1.52
C ILE A 307 16.48 -1.15 0.71
N LEU A 308 15.59 -0.32 0.18
CA LEU A 308 15.94 0.81 -0.67
C LEU A 308 16.76 1.86 0.08
N VAL A 309 16.37 2.25 1.30
CA VAL A 309 17.16 3.19 2.11
C VAL A 309 18.54 2.62 2.47
N THR A 310 18.62 1.30 2.74
CA THR A 310 19.91 0.62 3.01
C THR A 310 20.76 0.50 1.74
N LEU A 311 20.15 0.31 0.59
CA LEU A 311 20.81 0.29 -0.71
C LEU A 311 21.43 1.65 -1.02
N ILE A 312 20.66 2.74 -0.88
CA ILE A 312 21.15 4.12 -1.03
C ILE A 312 22.37 4.35 -0.13
N GLU A 313 22.28 4.03 1.16
CA GLU A 313 23.40 4.16 2.10
C GLU A 313 24.62 3.33 1.65
N THR A 314 24.39 2.13 1.13
CA THR A 314 25.44 1.24 0.64
C THR A 314 26.16 1.79 -0.59
N ILE A 315 25.39 2.31 -1.57
CA ILE A 315 25.91 2.90 -2.82
C ILE A 315 26.73 4.15 -2.52
N LEU A 316 26.19 5.07 -1.73
CA LEU A 316 26.86 6.32 -1.36
C LEU A 316 28.18 6.09 -0.59
N ASN A 317 28.36 4.92 0.02
CA ASN A 317 29.60 4.53 0.69
C ASN A 317 30.53 3.65 -0.17
N ASP A 318 30.14 3.33 -1.42
CA ASP A 318 30.96 2.54 -2.36
C ASP A 318 31.42 3.37 -3.56
N LYS A 319 32.48 4.13 -3.36
CA LYS A 319 33.07 4.99 -4.40
C LYS A 319 33.56 4.24 -5.66
N LYS A 320 33.59 2.89 -5.64
CA LYS A 320 34.05 2.08 -6.78
C LYS A 320 32.90 1.61 -7.66
N LEU A 321 31.68 1.61 -7.15
CA LEU A 321 30.50 1.23 -7.91
C LEU A 321 30.25 2.27 -9.01
N LYS A 322 30.24 1.83 -10.26
CA LYS A 322 29.86 2.64 -11.42
C LYS A 322 28.37 2.44 -11.69
N HIS A 323 27.68 3.51 -12.08
CA HIS A 323 26.24 3.50 -12.36
C HIS A 323 25.82 4.70 -13.20
N GLY A 324 24.70 4.56 -13.93
CA GLY A 324 23.91 5.66 -14.49
C GLY A 324 23.13 6.40 -13.37
N ASP A 325 22.15 7.20 -13.72
CA ASP A 325 21.27 7.81 -12.73
C ASP A 325 20.48 6.72 -11.99
N LEU A 326 20.44 6.83 -10.66
CA LEU A 326 19.69 5.91 -9.82
C LEU A 326 18.58 6.69 -9.11
N HIS A 327 17.34 6.33 -9.41
CA HIS A 327 16.14 6.91 -8.83
C HIS A 327 15.52 5.94 -7.83
N PHE A 328 14.99 6.45 -6.75
CA PHE A 328 14.30 5.68 -5.72
C PHE A 328 12.97 6.36 -5.42
N VAL A 329 11.89 5.61 -5.44
CA VAL A 329 10.54 6.10 -5.19
C VAL A 329 9.90 5.32 -4.05
N PHE A 330 9.41 6.05 -3.07
CA PHE A 330 8.61 5.51 -1.98
C PHE A 330 7.18 6.01 -2.19
N SER A 331 6.30 5.11 -2.61
CA SER A 331 4.94 5.45 -3.04
C SER A 331 3.91 5.33 -1.92
N GLN A 332 2.71 5.84 -2.18
CA GLN A 332 1.56 5.82 -1.28
C GLN A 332 0.40 5.08 -1.93
N ASN A 333 -0.51 4.53 -1.09
CA ASN A 333 -1.78 3.94 -1.52
C ASN A 333 -1.64 2.80 -2.55
N GLU A 334 -0.57 2.02 -2.46
CA GLU A 334 -0.36 0.84 -3.31
C GLU A 334 -1.41 -0.22 -3.02
N ASP A 335 -1.60 -0.56 -1.76
CA ASP A 335 -2.50 -1.59 -1.26
C ASP A 335 -3.99 -1.37 -1.60
N ILE A 336 -4.35 -0.17 -2.04
CA ILE A 336 -5.66 0.15 -2.61
C ILE A 336 -5.61 0.41 -4.12
N GLY A 337 -4.50 0.07 -4.78
CA GLY A 337 -4.34 0.14 -6.24
C GLY A 337 -4.15 1.55 -6.79
N ARG A 338 -3.65 2.50 -6.01
CA ARG A 338 -3.53 3.92 -6.39
C ARG A 338 -2.10 4.46 -6.38
N ALA A 339 -1.08 3.60 -6.26
CA ALA A 339 0.32 4.01 -6.15
C ALA A 339 0.83 4.90 -7.28
N ALA A 340 0.33 4.72 -8.50
CA ALA A 340 0.75 5.53 -9.65
C ALA A 340 -0.16 6.74 -9.90
N GLU A 341 -1.21 6.97 -9.10
CA GLU A 341 -2.27 7.94 -9.46
C GLU A 341 -1.76 9.37 -9.57
N ARG A 342 -0.89 9.80 -8.64
CA ARG A 342 -0.32 11.15 -8.59
C ARG A 342 1.15 11.21 -8.95
N PHE A 343 1.74 10.10 -9.35
CA PHE A 343 3.16 10.00 -9.67
C PHE A 343 3.59 11.01 -10.74
N GLU A 344 2.85 11.13 -11.85
CA GLU A 344 3.20 12.02 -12.97
C GLU A 344 3.13 13.50 -12.61
N GLU A 345 2.34 13.87 -11.60
CA GLU A 345 2.19 15.25 -11.15
C GLU A 345 3.42 15.71 -10.36
N GLU A 346 4.15 14.81 -9.75
CA GLU A 346 5.27 15.08 -8.85
C GLU A 346 6.63 14.66 -9.39
N TYR A 347 6.70 13.61 -10.22
CA TYR A 347 7.96 13.10 -10.74
C TYR A 347 8.45 13.93 -11.94
N VAL A 348 9.58 14.61 -11.77
CA VAL A 348 10.10 15.59 -12.74
C VAL A 348 11.35 15.14 -13.49
N ASP A 349 11.96 14.03 -13.11
CA ASP A 349 13.26 13.57 -13.64
C ASP A 349 13.17 12.84 -15.00
N GLY A 350 11.97 12.73 -15.56
CA GLY A 350 11.71 12.01 -16.82
C GLY A 350 11.58 10.49 -16.62
N GLN A 351 11.39 9.74 -17.73
CA GLN A 351 11.24 8.29 -17.64
C GLN A 351 12.60 7.61 -17.47
N PRO A 352 12.78 6.73 -16.47
CA PRO A 352 13.97 5.91 -16.35
C PRO A 352 14.01 4.85 -17.47
N ASP A 353 15.21 4.36 -17.79
CA ASP A 353 15.37 3.28 -18.76
C ASP A 353 14.90 1.93 -18.20
N ILE A 354 15.14 1.71 -16.91
CA ILE A 354 14.85 0.48 -16.17
C ILE A 354 14.04 0.83 -14.93
N VAL A 355 12.94 0.10 -14.69
CA VAL A 355 12.14 0.15 -13.46
C VAL A 355 12.21 -1.20 -12.76
N ILE A 356 12.33 -1.22 -11.44
CA ILE A 356 12.35 -2.41 -10.60
C ILE A 356 11.53 -2.12 -9.33
N ASP A 357 10.48 -2.90 -9.12
CA ASP A 357 9.72 -2.88 -7.88
C ASP A 357 10.34 -3.82 -6.84
N VAL A 358 10.26 -3.48 -5.56
CA VAL A 358 10.81 -4.29 -4.47
C VAL A 358 9.70 -4.54 -3.47
N ASP A 359 8.78 -5.43 -3.84
CA ASP A 359 7.49 -5.66 -3.18
C ASP A 359 7.02 -7.13 -3.31
N GLY A 360 7.94 -8.06 -3.54
CA GLY A 360 7.62 -9.47 -3.75
C GLY A 360 7.67 -10.30 -2.46
N ASP A 361 6.93 -11.42 -2.44
CA ASP A 361 6.73 -12.33 -1.31
C ASP A 361 7.58 -13.62 -1.36
N ASP A 362 8.16 -13.96 -2.52
CA ASP A 362 8.88 -15.22 -2.73
C ASP A 362 10.40 -15.06 -2.75
N PRO A 363 11.14 -15.59 -1.75
CA PRO A 363 12.59 -15.48 -1.69
C PRO A 363 13.34 -16.23 -2.80
N THR A 364 12.66 -17.03 -3.62
CA THR A 364 13.25 -17.86 -4.68
C THR A 364 12.87 -17.44 -6.09
N ALA A 365 11.98 -16.46 -6.21
CA ALA A 365 11.45 -16.01 -7.48
C ALA A 365 11.30 -14.48 -7.54
N PHE A 366 11.09 -13.96 -8.73
CA PHE A 366 10.71 -12.57 -8.98
C PHE A 366 9.78 -12.51 -10.18
N SER A 367 8.86 -11.56 -10.22
CA SER A 367 7.93 -11.44 -11.33
C SER A 367 8.57 -10.70 -12.52
N VAL A 368 8.36 -11.20 -13.73
CA VAL A 368 8.77 -10.56 -14.99
C VAL A 368 7.59 -10.26 -15.90
N GLU A 369 6.42 -10.67 -15.51
CA GLU A 369 5.16 -10.39 -16.17
C GLU A 369 4.00 -10.55 -15.19
N ASN A 370 2.93 -9.85 -15.44
CA ASN A 370 1.71 -9.90 -14.64
C ASN A 370 0.48 -9.80 -15.55
N PHE A 371 -0.71 -9.99 -14.99
CA PHE A 371 -1.93 -9.68 -15.71
C PHE A 371 -1.95 -8.24 -16.19
N THR A 372 -2.55 -8.01 -17.37
CA THR A 372 -3.21 -6.74 -17.65
C THR A 372 -4.56 -6.73 -16.96
N ALA A 373 -4.87 -5.66 -16.27
CA ALA A 373 -6.09 -5.48 -15.49
C ALA A 373 -6.93 -4.33 -16.03
N VAL A 374 -8.17 -4.64 -16.44
CA VAL A 374 -9.10 -3.68 -17.01
C VAL A 374 -10.44 -3.76 -16.27
N GLY A 375 -11.00 -2.61 -15.91
CA GLY A 375 -12.40 -2.46 -15.52
C GLY A 375 -13.25 -2.13 -16.75
N ARG A 376 -14.34 -2.86 -16.98
CA ARG A 376 -15.31 -2.60 -18.04
C ARG A 376 -16.72 -2.81 -17.52
N ASN A 377 -17.28 -1.77 -16.94
CA ASN A 377 -18.60 -1.83 -16.33
C ASN A 377 -19.72 -1.70 -17.37
N TYR A 378 -20.92 -2.14 -16.99
CA TYR A 378 -22.11 -2.01 -17.81
C TYR A 378 -23.27 -1.42 -17.01
N THR A 379 -23.91 -0.39 -17.56
CA THR A 379 -25.13 0.19 -17.00
C THR A 379 -26.37 -0.45 -17.63
N PHE A 380 -27.37 -0.70 -16.80
CA PHE A 380 -28.67 -1.21 -17.18
C PHE A 380 -29.73 -0.21 -16.72
N GLN A 381 -30.35 0.50 -17.66
CA GLN A 381 -31.35 1.53 -17.36
C GLN A 381 -32.72 0.98 -17.70
N GLY A 382 -33.52 0.73 -16.68
CA GLY A 382 -34.87 0.17 -16.82
C GLY A 382 -35.94 1.24 -16.98
N LYS A 383 -37.16 0.78 -17.20
CA LYS A 383 -38.33 1.63 -17.25
C LYS A 383 -39.33 1.20 -16.20
N ASN A 384 -39.57 2.10 -15.24
CA ASN A 384 -40.47 1.81 -14.12
C ASN A 384 -41.92 1.77 -14.59
N ALA A 385 -42.67 0.75 -14.17
CA ALA A 385 -44.10 0.59 -14.37
C ALA A 385 -44.66 -0.36 -13.31
N HIS A 386 -46.01 -0.34 -13.12
CA HIS A 386 -46.65 -1.31 -12.24
C HIS A 386 -46.46 -2.73 -12.81
N PRO A 387 -45.81 -3.67 -12.09
CA PRO A 387 -45.45 -4.98 -12.63
C PRO A 387 -46.61 -5.77 -13.18
N GLY A 388 -47.81 -5.70 -12.56
CA GLY A 388 -49.01 -6.37 -13.02
C GLY A 388 -49.53 -5.90 -14.39
N ASN A 389 -49.12 -4.71 -14.84
CA ASN A 389 -49.39 -4.13 -16.14
C ASN A 389 -48.14 -3.97 -17.01
N GLY A 390 -47.05 -4.66 -16.65
CA GLY A 390 -45.73 -4.49 -17.24
C GLY A 390 -45.73 -4.61 -18.76
N PHE A 391 -46.45 -5.59 -19.31
CA PHE A 391 -46.57 -5.76 -20.75
C PHE A 391 -47.12 -4.53 -21.46
N TYR A 392 -48.23 -3.97 -20.94
CA TYR A 392 -48.89 -2.82 -21.55
C TYR A 392 -48.11 -1.50 -21.35
N ASN A 393 -47.38 -1.40 -20.28
CA ASN A 393 -46.61 -0.19 -19.89
C ASN A 393 -45.12 -0.28 -20.27
N GLN A 394 -44.73 -1.34 -21.00
CA GLN A 394 -43.34 -1.53 -21.42
C GLN A 394 -42.35 -1.49 -20.22
N TYR A 395 -42.65 -2.26 -19.19
CA TYR A 395 -41.83 -2.36 -18.01
C TYR A 395 -40.42 -2.90 -18.36
N GLY A 396 -39.38 -2.18 -17.98
CA GLY A 396 -38.00 -2.56 -18.18
C GLY A 396 -37.37 -2.97 -16.86
N ASP A 397 -37.25 -4.27 -16.61
CA ASP A 397 -36.62 -4.83 -15.39
C ASP A 397 -35.10 -4.89 -15.57
N ALA A 398 -34.42 -3.85 -15.12
CA ALA A 398 -32.97 -3.73 -15.27
C ALA A 398 -32.20 -4.72 -14.39
N LEU A 399 -32.72 -5.10 -13.21
CA LEU A 399 -32.03 -6.08 -12.34
C LEU A 399 -32.05 -7.47 -13.00
N THR A 400 -33.19 -7.88 -13.57
CA THR A 400 -33.29 -9.15 -14.30
C THR A 400 -32.41 -9.12 -15.55
N ALA A 401 -32.38 -7.99 -16.29
CA ALA A 401 -31.49 -7.82 -17.44
C ALA A 401 -30.01 -7.92 -17.07
N ALA A 402 -29.57 -7.25 -16.00
CA ALA A 402 -28.20 -7.34 -15.49
C ALA A 402 -27.82 -8.78 -15.09
N SER A 403 -28.74 -9.48 -14.43
CA SER A 403 -28.54 -10.89 -14.06
C SER A 403 -28.46 -11.80 -15.29
N TYR A 404 -29.29 -11.53 -16.31
CA TYR A 404 -29.26 -12.27 -17.58
C TYR A 404 -27.95 -12.04 -18.33
N PHE A 405 -27.44 -10.81 -18.37
CA PHE A 405 -26.14 -10.46 -18.94
C PHE A 405 -25.02 -11.32 -18.34
N ILE A 406 -24.91 -11.36 -17.01
CA ILE A 406 -23.91 -12.18 -16.32
C ILE A 406 -24.07 -13.66 -16.68
N GLY A 407 -25.32 -14.13 -16.77
CA GLY A 407 -25.65 -15.53 -17.12
C GLY A 407 -25.31 -15.92 -18.56
N GLN A 408 -24.98 -14.97 -19.46
CA GLN A 408 -24.51 -15.27 -20.82
C GLN A 408 -23.01 -15.58 -20.86
N LEU A 409 -22.25 -15.20 -19.84
CA LEU A 409 -20.79 -15.40 -19.82
C LEU A 409 -20.46 -16.88 -19.60
N PRO A 410 -19.52 -17.45 -20.39
CA PRO A 410 -19.12 -18.83 -20.24
C PRO A 410 -18.54 -19.12 -18.84
N PRO A 411 -18.94 -20.19 -18.13
CA PRO A 411 -18.44 -20.50 -16.80
C PRO A 411 -16.92 -20.70 -16.72
N GLU A 412 -16.30 -21.12 -17.82
CA GLU A 412 -14.84 -21.28 -17.94
C GLU A 412 -14.07 -19.96 -17.89
N THR A 413 -14.71 -18.83 -18.12
CA THR A 413 -14.09 -17.52 -17.97
C THR A 413 -14.14 -16.98 -16.55
N HIS A 414 -14.78 -17.68 -15.61
CA HIS A 414 -14.87 -17.24 -14.23
C HIS A 414 -13.53 -17.42 -13.49
N PRO A 415 -13.17 -16.54 -12.52
CA PRO A 415 -11.91 -16.64 -11.75
C PRO A 415 -11.66 -18.00 -11.12
N SER A 416 -12.72 -18.71 -10.69
CA SER A 416 -12.59 -20.05 -10.09
C SER A 416 -12.22 -21.16 -11.08
N ALA A 417 -12.34 -20.92 -12.37
CA ALA A 417 -11.96 -21.85 -13.43
C ALA A 417 -10.57 -21.55 -14.02
N SER A 418 -10.06 -20.33 -13.80
CA SER A 418 -8.81 -19.80 -14.35
C SER A 418 -7.60 -20.16 -13.50
N LYS A 419 -6.50 -20.60 -14.11
CA LYS A 419 -5.23 -20.98 -13.46
C LYS A 419 -4.02 -20.59 -14.31
N GLY A 420 -2.85 -20.52 -13.68
CA GLY A 420 -1.60 -20.19 -14.37
C GLY A 420 -1.72 -18.86 -15.11
N LYS A 421 -1.50 -18.88 -16.42
CA LYS A 421 -1.62 -17.71 -17.30
C LYS A 421 -3.00 -17.55 -17.95
N GLU A 422 -3.97 -18.38 -17.65
CA GLU A 422 -5.33 -18.22 -18.13
C GLU A 422 -5.96 -16.98 -17.52
N GLY A 423 -6.55 -16.13 -18.36
CA GLY A 423 -7.26 -14.93 -17.94
C GLY A 423 -8.66 -15.24 -17.38
N TYR A 424 -9.39 -14.19 -16.99
CA TYR A 424 -10.78 -14.34 -16.51
C TYR A 424 -11.61 -13.07 -16.68
N ILE A 425 -12.93 -13.26 -16.67
CA ILE A 425 -13.96 -12.22 -16.56
C ILE A 425 -14.60 -12.36 -15.17
N HIS A 426 -14.58 -11.30 -14.38
CA HIS A 426 -15.16 -11.29 -13.05
C HIS A 426 -16.21 -10.19 -12.91
N CYS A 427 -17.50 -10.57 -13.03
CA CYS A 427 -18.59 -9.71 -12.60
C CYS A 427 -18.70 -9.80 -11.07
N TYR A 428 -18.25 -8.76 -10.37
CA TYR A 428 -18.09 -8.84 -8.91
C TYR A 428 -19.11 -8.03 -8.11
N SER A 429 -19.92 -7.19 -8.80
CA SER A 429 -20.98 -6.41 -8.15
C SER A 429 -22.12 -6.11 -9.12
N ILE A 430 -23.33 -6.00 -8.59
CA ILE A 430 -24.50 -5.39 -9.22
C ILE A 430 -25.01 -4.33 -8.25
N ASP A 431 -24.70 -3.07 -8.53
CA ASP A 431 -25.01 -1.96 -7.65
C ASP A 431 -26.23 -1.18 -8.20
N PRO A 432 -27.21 -0.82 -7.36
CA PRO A 432 -28.27 0.10 -7.77
C PRO A 432 -27.66 1.49 -8.04
N LEU A 433 -27.99 2.09 -9.18
CA LEU A 433 -27.63 3.46 -9.48
C LEU A 433 -28.68 4.40 -8.88
N ILE A 434 -28.25 5.22 -7.94
CA ILE A 434 -29.05 6.32 -7.39
C ILE A 434 -28.68 7.57 -8.17
N ASP A 435 -29.68 8.26 -8.75
CA ASP A 435 -29.40 9.47 -9.49
C ASP A 435 -28.84 10.58 -8.57
N VAL A 436 -28.10 11.52 -9.16
CA VAL A 436 -27.48 12.65 -8.44
C VAL A 436 -28.48 13.55 -7.70
N ASN A 437 -29.78 13.45 -7.98
CA ASN A 437 -30.83 14.20 -7.31
C ASN A 437 -31.41 13.42 -6.10
N GLY A 438 -30.96 12.19 -5.86
CA GLY A 438 -31.50 11.32 -4.82
C GLY A 438 -32.91 10.83 -5.12
N GLU A 439 -33.39 11.01 -6.33
CA GLU A 439 -34.61 10.37 -6.83
C GLU A 439 -34.23 8.93 -7.15
N ASP A 440 -34.80 8.02 -6.38
CA ASP A 440 -34.66 6.58 -6.58
C ASP A 440 -35.12 6.22 -8.00
N THR A 441 -34.17 6.15 -8.92
CA THR A 441 -34.39 5.58 -10.24
C THR A 441 -34.43 4.07 -10.08
N GLN A 442 -35.42 3.55 -9.36
CA GLN A 442 -35.57 2.18 -8.84
C GLN A 442 -35.32 1.04 -9.85
N GLN A 443 -34.84 1.37 -11.03
CA GLN A 443 -34.64 0.43 -12.13
C GLN A 443 -33.30 0.62 -12.87
N ASN A 444 -32.33 1.28 -12.27
CA ASN A 444 -31.00 1.41 -12.88
C ASN A 444 -29.96 0.65 -12.04
N TYR A 445 -29.15 -0.14 -12.72
CA TYR A 445 -28.10 -0.95 -12.08
C TYR A 445 -26.79 -0.84 -12.85
N LEU A 446 -25.69 -0.91 -12.11
CA LEU A 446 -24.31 -1.00 -12.60
C LEU A 446 -23.78 -2.41 -12.32
N VAL A 447 -23.39 -3.12 -13.37
CA VAL A 447 -22.61 -4.35 -13.24
C VAL A 447 -21.14 -3.98 -13.34
N LYS A 448 -20.39 -4.21 -12.25
CA LYS A 448 -18.95 -4.00 -12.23
C LYS A 448 -18.24 -5.25 -12.71
N VAL A 449 -17.35 -5.07 -13.69
CA VAL A 449 -16.65 -6.17 -14.35
C VAL A 449 -15.14 -5.91 -14.33
N ARG A 450 -14.38 -6.93 -13.97
CA ARG A 450 -12.92 -6.97 -14.07
C ARG A 450 -12.50 -7.96 -15.13
N LEU A 451 -11.62 -7.56 -16.04
CA LEU A 451 -10.88 -8.41 -16.95
C LEU A 451 -9.46 -8.56 -16.46
N ARG A 452 -8.93 -9.79 -16.51
CA ARG A 452 -7.53 -10.10 -16.23
C ARG A 452 -7.03 -11.05 -17.30
N TYR A 453 -5.92 -10.70 -17.95
CA TYR A 453 -5.34 -11.51 -19.03
C TYR A 453 -3.85 -11.23 -19.15
N PHE A 454 -3.07 -12.24 -19.60
CA PHE A 454 -1.66 -12.07 -19.93
C PHE A 454 -1.47 -11.71 -21.40
N ASP A 455 -2.31 -12.24 -22.26
CA ASP A 455 -2.24 -12.07 -23.72
C ASP A 455 -3.31 -11.09 -24.19
N ALA A 456 -2.91 -10.12 -25.04
CA ALA A 456 -3.83 -9.12 -25.56
C ALA A 456 -4.96 -9.72 -26.40
N GLN A 457 -4.72 -10.84 -27.13
CA GLN A 457 -5.75 -11.54 -27.92
C GLN A 457 -6.81 -12.17 -27.01
N GLU A 458 -6.41 -12.71 -25.84
CA GLU A 458 -7.34 -13.20 -24.84
C GLU A 458 -8.20 -12.04 -24.27
N GLY A 459 -7.57 -10.89 -24.00
CA GLY A 459 -8.28 -9.68 -23.58
C GLY A 459 -9.32 -9.22 -24.62
N ASP A 460 -8.99 -9.26 -25.90
CA ASP A 460 -9.94 -8.92 -26.99
C ASP A 460 -11.07 -9.94 -27.09
N ALA A 461 -10.79 -11.23 -26.91
CA ALA A 461 -11.83 -12.26 -26.87
C ALA A 461 -12.79 -12.05 -25.68
N PHE A 462 -12.29 -11.65 -24.52
CA PHE A 462 -13.15 -11.31 -23.37
C PHE A 462 -14.03 -10.09 -23.63
N ARG A 463 -13.51 -9.06 -24.30
CA ARG A 463 -14.31 -7.89 -24.72
C ARG A 463 -15.42 -8.31 -25.65
N GLN A 464 -15.12 -9.17 -26.62
CA GLN A 464 -16.12 -9.69 -27.56
C GLN A 464 -17.23 -10.48 -26.83
N LEU A 465 -16.89 -11.34 -25.89
CA LEU A 465 -17.87 -12.09 -25.08
C LEU A 465 -18.79 -11.15 -24.29
N LEU A 466 -18.27 -10.08 -23.72
CA LEU A 466 -19.05 -9.08 -22.99
C LEU A 466 -19.97 -8.29 -23.94
N ASP A 467 -19.49 -7.92 -25.12
CA ASP A 467 -20.30 -7.21 -26.13
C ASP A 467 -21.44 -8.10 -26.66
N GLU A 468 -21.16 -9.38 -26.93
CA GLU A 468 -22.17 -10.36 -27.34
C GLU A 468 -23.22 -10.57 -26.22
N ALA A 469 -22.79 -10.66 -24.96
CA ALA A 469 -23.70 -10.77 -23.81
C ALA A 469 -24.58 -9.53 -23.68
N ALA A 470 -24.04 -8.33 -23.89
CA ALA A 470 -24.79 -7.08 -23.88
C ALA A 470 -25.83 -7.02 -25.02
N GLU A 471 -25.43 -7.42 -26.24
CA GLU A 471 -26.38 -7.49 -27.37
C GLU A 471 -27.51 -8.50 -27.16
N LEU A 472 -27.20 -9.69 -26.64
CA LEU A 472 -28.23 -10.70 -26.31
C LEU A 472 -29.18 -10.18 -25.25
N THR A 473 -28.65 -9.45 -24.25
CA THR A 473 -29.45 -8.85 -23.19
C THR A 473 -30.40 -7.77 -23.76
N ALA A 474 -29.90 -6.87 -24.61
CA ALA A 474 -30.70 -5.84 -25.24
C ALA A 474 -31.82 -6.43 -26.12
N LYS A 475 -31.57 -7.56 -26.80
CA LYS A 475 -32.60 -8.29 -27.57
C LYS A 475 -33.64 -8.94 -26.64
N ALA A 476 -33.25 -9.50 -25.51
CA ALA A 476 -34.14 -10.17 -24.55
C ALA A 476 -34.98 -9.17 -23.73
N PHE A 477 -34.41 -8.00 -23.44
CA PHE A 477 -35.02 -6.95 -22.61
C PHE A 477 -35.16 -5.62 -23.39
N PRO A 478 -36.03 -5.52 -24.36
CA PRO A 478 -36.09 -4.37 -25.30
C PRO A 478 -36.49 -3.05 -24.64
N TYR A 479 -36.91 -3.06 -23.38
CA TYR A 479 -37.25 -1.87 -22.59
C TYR A 479 -36.18 -1.52 -21.53
N VAL A 480 -35.00 -2.18 -21.58
CA VAL A 480 -33.83 -1.86 -20.77
C VAL A 480 -32.74 -1.38 -21.71
N VAL A 481 -32.19 -0.21 -21.45
CA VAL A 481 -31.02 0.29 -22.16
C VAL A 481 -29.78 -0.31 -21.49
N THR A 482 -28.95 -0.98 -22.30
CA THR A 482 -27.70 -1.59 -21.84
C THR A 482 -26.52 -0.87 -22.49
N GLU A 483 -25.63 -0.30 -21.71
CA GLU A 483 -24.51 0.48 -22.22
C GLU A 483 -23.22 0.08 -21.48
N ALA A 484 -22.11 -0.05 -22.22
CA ALA A 484 -20.78 -0.20 -21.63
C ALA A 484 -20.26 1.17 -21.19
N GLU A 485 -19.70 1.25 -19.98
CA GLU A 485 -18.89 2.40 -19.57
C GLU A 485 -17.53 2.38 -20.25
N PRO A 486 -16.84 3.54 -20.33
CA PRO A 486 -15.46 3.59 -20.79
C PRO A 486 -14.57 2.63 -19.99
N GLU A 487 -13.68 1.91 -20.67
CA GLU A 487 -12.72 1.03 -20.01
C GLU A 487 -11.73 1.83 -19.17
N VAL A 488 -11.37 1.26 -18.01
CA VAL A 488 -10.35 1.80 -17.12
C VAL A 488 -9.24 0.77 -16.97
N MET A 489 -8.06 1.07 -17.51
CA MET A 489 -6.85 0.29 -17.27
C MET A 489 -6.39 0.54 -15.84
N GLN A 490 -6.28 -0.52 -15.03
CA GLN A 490 -5.82 -0.44 -13.64
C GLN A 490 -4.31 -0.65 -13.56
N TYR A 491 -3.82 -1.69 -14.24
CA TYR A 491 -2.40 -1.96 -14.43
C TYR A 491 -2.19 -2.76 -15.72
N GLU A 492 -1.01 -2.67 -16.29
CA GLU A 492 -0.63 -3.34 -17.53
C GLU A 492 0.41 -4.43 -17.28
N ASN A 493 0.48 -5.41 -18.16
CA ASN A 493 1.54 -6.41 -18.12
C ASN A 493 2.91 -5.75 -18.33
N VAL A 494 3.75 -5.77 -17.31
CA VAL A 494 5.08 -5.13 -17.32
C VAL A 494 5.99 -5.66 -18.43
N ALA A 495 5.78 -6.90 -18.87
CA ALA A 495 6.57 -7.50 -19.95
C ALA A 495 6.49 -6.72 -21.28
N TYR A 496 5.44 -5.91 -21.50
CA TYR A 496 5.31 -5.11 -22.73
C TYR A 496 6.22 -3.89 -22.76
N THR A 497 6.60 -3.35 -21.60
CA THR A 497 7.37 -2.10 -21.48
C THR A 497 8.69 -2.26 -20.73
N MET A 498 8.93 -3.43 -20.15
CA MET A 498 10.15 -3.76 -19.40
C MET A 498 11.41 -3.67 -20.29
N TYR A 499 12.52 -3.25 -19.68
CA TYR A 499 13.82 -3.21 -20.36
C TYR A 499 14.22 -4.59 -20.92
N PRO A 500 14.59 -4.69 -22.22
CA PRO A 500 14.91 -5.95 -22.84
C PRO A 500 16.06 -6.70 -22.15
N GLY A 501 15.85 -7.99 -21.84
CA GLY A 501 16.86 -8.83 -21.20
C GLY A 501 17.05 -8.60 -19.69
N LEU A 502 16.27 -7.71 -19.07
CA LEU A 502 16.40 -7.39 -17.64
C LEU A 502 16.24 -8.62 -16.74
N GLY A 503 15.33 -9.53 -17.08
CA GLY A 503 15.15 -10.77 -16.32
C GLY A 503 16.43 -11.61 -16.22
N ASP A 504 17.15 -11.77 -17.32
CA ASP A 504 18.43 -12.52 -17.36
C ASP A 504 19.52 -11.79 -16.58
N LEU A 505 19.59 -10.45 -16.67
CA LEU A 505 20.54 -9.64 -15.90
C LEU A 505 20.30 -9.76 -14.38
N ILE A 506 19.03 -9.85 -13.95
CA ILE A 506 18.66 -10.06 -12.53
C ILE A 506 19.10 -11.45 -12.05
N VAL A 507 18.88 -12.50 -12.85
CA VAL A 507 19.32 -13.87 -12.52
C VAL A 507 20.84 -13.88 -12.35
N GLU A 508 21.58 -13.34 -13.32
CA GLU A 508 23.05 -13.24 -13.25
C GLU A 508 23.52 -12.47 -12.01
N ALA A 509 22.89 -11.34 -11.72
CA ALA A 509 23.22 -10.51 -10.56
C ALA A 509 22.98 -11.23 -9.23
N ALA A 510 21.88 -11.97 -9.11
CA ALA A 510 21.55 -12.76 -7.94
C ALA A 510 22.52 -13.91 -7.73
N GLU A 511 22.91 -14.63 -8.79
CA GLU A 511 23.89 -15.70 -8.74
C GLU A 511 25.28 -15.22 -8.26
N LYS A 512 25.68 -14.01 -8.66
CA LYS A 512 26.93 -13.37 -8.17
C LYS A 512 26.93 -13.18 -6.63
N GLU A 513 25.76 -13.02 -6.03
CA GLU A 513 25.58 -12.90 -4.56
C GLU A 513 25.18 -14.23 -3.90
N GLY A 514 25.20 -15.34 -4.65
CA GLY A 514 24.87 -16.68 -4.15
C GLY A 514 23.39 -16.93 -3.92
N VAL A 515 22.51 -16.13 -4.54
CA VAL A 515 21.06 -16.28 -4.52
C VAL A 515 20.60 -16.88 -5.83
N LYS A 516 19.69 -17.84 -5.77
CA LYS A 516 19.05 -18.39 -6.96
C LYS A 516 17.65 -17.82 -7.06
N LEU A 517 17.41 -16.95 -8.03
CA LEU A 517 16.11 -16.41 -8.38
C LEU A 517 15.59 -17.00 -9.68
N THR A 518 14.30 -17.29 -9.72
CA THR A 518 13.62 -17.81 -10.91
C THR A 518 12.58 -16.80 -11.39
N PRO A 519 12.60 -16.37 -12.66
CA PRO A 519 11.55 -15.52 -13.19
C PRO A 519 10.20 -16.25 -13.21
N ARG A 520 9.13 -15.57 -12.78
CA ARG A 520 7.76 -16.10 -12.75
C ARG A 520 6.75 -15.10 -13.32
N SER A 521 5.56 -15.59 -13.64
CA SER A 521 4.39 -14.77 -13.92
C SER A 521 3.59 -14.54 -12.64
N GLU A 522 3.07 -13.31 -12.45
CA GLU A 522 2.26 -12.95 -11.28
C GLU A 522 0.82 -12.66 -11.70
N ARG A 523 -0.15 -13.06 -10.87
CA ARG A 523 -1.58 -12.83 -11.13
C ARG A 523 -2.11 -11.54 -10.49
N GLY A 524 -1.26 -10.73 -9.90
CA GLY A 524 -1.52 -9.41 -9.33
C GLY A 524 -0.89 -8.29 -10.14
N GLY A 525 -0.97 -7.07 -9.64
CA GLY A 525 -0.27 -5.89 -10.14
C GLY A 525 0.63 -5.31 -9.05
N THR A 526 1.57 -4.49 -9.43
CA THR A 526 2.50 -3.78 -8.55
C THR A 526 2.54 -2.30 -8.93
N THR A 527 3.23 -1.46 -8.18
CA THR A 527 3.42 -0.04 -8.57
C THR A 527 3.98 0.07 -9.99
N ALA A 528 4.96 -0.75 -10.38
CA ALA A 528 5.54 -0.74 -11.72
C ALA A 528 4.50 -1.10 -12.82
N ALA A 529 3.57 -2.00 -12.52
CA ALA A 529 2.48 -2.36 -13.44
C ALA A 529 1.43 -1.23 -13.57
N MET A 530 1.18 -0.49 -12.49
CA MET A 530 0.32 0.70 -12.51
C MET A 530 0.95 1.84 -13.33
N LEU A 531 2.26 2.03 -13.26
CA LEU A 531 2.99 2.98 -14.10
C LEU A 531 2.93 2.58 -15.57
N ALA A 532 3.09 1.30 -15.88
CA ALA A 532 2.98 0.79 -17.26
C ALA A 532 1.61 1.11 -17.87
N ALA A 533 0.52 1.02 -17.11
CA ALA A 533 -0.82 1.40 -17.55
C ALA A 533 -0.95 2.89 -17.91
N LYS A 534 -0.07 3.73 -17.40
CA LYS A 534 0.02 5.17 -17.74
C LYS A 534 1.00 5.47 -18.89
N GLY A 535 1.49 4.45 -19.58
CA GLY A 535 2.45 4.60 -20.66
C GLY A 535 3.90 4.83 -20.21
N GLN A 536 4.18 4.62 -18.92
CA GLN A 536 5.52 4.64 -18.37
C GLN A 536 6.22 3.28 -18.58
N LYS A 537 7.50 3.17 -18.20
CA LYS A 537 8.17 1.87 -18.14
C LYS A 537 7.60 1.05 -16.99
N GLY A 538 7.31 -0.22 -17.27
CA GLY A 538 7.08 -1.24 -16.25
C GLY A 538 8.35 -2.02 -15.94
N GLY A 539 8.31 -2.83 -14.89
CA GLY A 539 9.47 -3.60 -14.48
C GLY A 539 9.14 -4.79 -13.61
N PRO A 540 10.13 -5.66 -13.36
CA PRO A 540 9.99 -6.82 -12.50
C PRO A 540 9.77 -6.40 -11.05
N CYS A 541 9.11 -7.28 -10.28
CA CYS A 541 8.99 -7.15 -8.84
C CYS A 541 9.91 -8.17 -8.14
N LEU A 542 10.85 -7.65 -7.34
CA LEU A 542 11.79 -8.44 -6.56
C LEU A 542 11.23 -8.73 -5.17
N TYR A 543 11.68 -9.82 -4.56
CA TYR A 543 11.40 -10.13 -3.17
C TYR A 543 11.84 -9.00 -2.23
N SER A 544 10.95 -8.56 -1.35
CA SER A 544 11.21 -7.49 -0.39
C SER A 544 11.56 -8.01 1.01
N GLY A 545 11.27 -9.26 1.30
CA GLY A 545 11.42 -9.84 2.63
C GLY A 545 10.11 -10.06 3.37
N GLN A 546 9.00 -9.59 2.82
CA GLN A 546 7.67 -9.76 3.40
C GLN A 546 7.20 -11.20 3.32
N GLN A 547 6.40 -11.61 4.30
CA GLN A 547 5.82 -12.94 4.38
C GLN A 547 4.47 -12.89 5.08
N ALA A 548 3.51 -13.68 4.60
CA ALA A 548 2.15 -13.76 5.11
C ALA A 548 1.46 -12.38 5.16
N GLU A 549 1.66 -11.60 4.13
CA GLU A 549 1.12 -10.26 3.90
C GLU A 549 -0.40 -10.22 4.11
N HIS A 550 -0.95 -9.04 4.33
CA HIS A 550 -2.37 -8.79 4.58
C HIS A 550 -2.96 -9.59 5.76
N SER A 551 -2.13 -9.96 6.73
CA SER A 551 -2.57 -10.79 7.86
C SER A 551 -1.88 -10.46 9.19
N ILE A 552 -2.49 -10.90 10.29
CA ILE A 552 -1.87 -10.82 11.62
C ILE A 552 -0.71 -11.82 11.82
N TYR A 553 -0.45 -12.69 10.85
CA TYR A 553 0.67 -13.63 10.83
C TYR A 553 1.91 -13.06 10.12
N GLU A 554 1.86 -11.82 9.69
CA GLU A 554 2.90 -11.17 8.91
C GLU A 554 4.25 -11.17 9.64
N TRP A 555 5.32 -11.48 8.89
CA TRP A 555 6.67 -11.51 9.42
C TRP A 555 7.73 -11.23 8.35
N THR A 556 8.94 -10.95 8.78
CA THR A 556 10.10 -10.77 7.91
C THR A 556 11.38 -11.32 8.51
N CYS A 557 12.44 -11.45 7.68
CA CYS A 557 13.78 -11.90 8.06
C CYS A 557 14.82 -10.83 7.73
N ALA A 558 15.54 -10.37 8.73
CA ALA A 558 16.52 -9.28 8.57
C ALA A 558 17.69 -9.66 7.65
N GLU A 559 18.13 -10.91 7.68
CA GLU A 559 19.20 -11.41 6.83
C GLU A 559 18.76 -11.54 5.36
N ASP A 560 17.48 -11.78 5.11
CA ASP A 560 16.91 -11.84 3.76
C ASP A 560 16.80 -10.43 3.18
N MET A 561 16.33 -9.43 3.95
CA MET A 561 16.41 -8.01 3.53
C MET A 561 17.85 -7.60 3.20
N TYR A 562 18.84 -7.97 4.03
CA TYR A 562 20.25 -7.71 3.73
C TYR A 562 20.68 -8.37 2.41
N GLN A 563 20.27 -9.61 2.17
CA GLN A 563 20.58 -10.33 0.94
C GLN A 563 20.02 -9.60 -0.28
N MET A 564 18.80 -9.08 -0.19
CA MET A 564 18.17 -8.32 -1.30
C MET A 564 18.84 -6.95 -1.52
N VAL A 565 19.33 -6.28 -0.48
CA VAL A 565 20.21 -5.10 -0.65
C VAL A 565 21.44 -5.44 -1.50
N MET A 566 22.06 -6.61 -1.26
CA MET A 566 23.23 -7.04 -2.02
C MET A 566 22.88 -7.44 -3.45
N VAL A 567 21.73 -8.09 -3.67
CA VAL A 567 21.22 -8.43 -5.00
C VAL A 567 20.92 -7.15 -5.79
N ALA A 568 20.19 -6.20 -5.22
CA ALA A 568 19.88 -4.93 -5.89
C ALA A 568 21.17 -4.15 -6.26
N ARG A 569 22.15 -4.11 -5.36
CA ARG A 569 23.47 -3.54 -5.68
C ARG A 569 24.17 -4.31 -6.80
N SER A 570 24.07 -5.63 -6.83
CA SER A 570 24.65 -6.48 -7.89
C SER A 570 23.95 -6.26 -9.23
N ILE A 571 22.62 -6.00 -9.24
CA ILE A 571 21.87 -5.63 -10.46
C ILE A 571 22.43 -4.34 -11.05
N ILE A 572 22.59 -3.28 -10.25
CA ILE A 572 23.19 -2.01 -10.69
C ILE A 572 24.55 -2.26 -11.34
N LYS A 573 25.39 -3.06 -10.71
CA LYS A 573 26.72 -3.41 -11.23
C LYS A 573 26.64 -4.20 -12.54
N THR A 574 25.76 -5.21 -12.61
CA THR A 574 25.61 -6.08 -13.79
C THR A 574 25.07 -5.29 -14.99
N VAL A 575 24.06 -4.43 -14.77
CA VAL A 575 23.55 -3.51 -15.80
C VAL A 575 24.66 -2.59 -16.32
N THR A 576 25.48 -2.04 -15.41
CA THR A 576 26.60 -1.19 -15.78
C THR A 576 27.62 -1.95 -16.63
N GLU A 577 28.04 -3.14 -16.20
CA GLU A 577 29.03 -3.98 -16.89
C GLU A 577 28.55 -4.47 -18.27
N SER A 578 27.24 -4.64 -18.45
CA SER A 578 26.64 -5.08 -19.73
C SER A 578 26.51 -3.95 -20.77
N ASN A 579 26.66 -2.69 -20.36
CA ASN A 579 26.51 -1.51 -21.21
C ASN A 579 27.82 -0.74 -21.42
N LEU A 580 28.92 -1.15 -20.80
CA LEU A 580 30.27 -0.62 -21.00
C LEU A 580 31.11 -1.54 -21.88
#